data_40b46c0b13fb86f5a309155a472a9316
#
_entry.id   40b46c0b13fb86f5a309155a472a9316
#
_cell.length_a   1.000
_cell.length_b   1.000
_cell.length_c   1.000
_cell.angle_alpha   90.00
_cell.angle_beta   90.00
_cell.angle_gamma   90.00
#
_symmetry.space_group_name_H-M   'P 1'
#
loop_
_entity.id
_entity.type
_entity.pdbx_description
1 polymer ?
#
loop_
_entity_poly.entity_id
_entity_poly.type
_entity_poly.pdbx_seq_one_letter_code
_entity_poly.pdbx_strand_id
1 'polypeptide(L)'
;MTLVIAGERSGAGKTTVTIALLAYLIRRGLNVQSFKVGPDYIDPMFHAFVTGRPCRNLDPVLTSESYVKKCFSRHIQDVDCALVEGVMGLFDGVSQKKEEGRRKKEEGRGNKEEEQNYSISFASTAHVAYLLNLPVLFVIDCSRLSGSVAAIAHGFRSFNPNLNFAGLVLNRVASDRHLELLTDALKPLNLPILGVLRRDEAVTIPDRHLGLILWLRSPTVFVLLTQILISRVWC
;
A
#
# COMPACT_ATOMS: atom_id res chain seq x y z
N MET A 1 -14.76 6.56 0.74
CA MET A 1 -14.02 5.37 0.22
C MET A 1 -12.70 5.22 0.98
N THR A 2 -12.35 4.00 1.41
CA THR A 2 -11.09 3.77 2.15
C THR A 2 -10.41 2.51 1.64
N LEU A 3 -9.08 2.54 1.45
CA LEU A 3 -8.31 1.37 1.00
C LEU A 3 -6.85 1.42 1.46
N VAL A 4 -6.20 0.24 1.45
CA VAL A 4 -4.78 0.05 1.72
C VAL A 4 -4.03 -0.12 0.41
N ILE A 5 -2.95 0.63 0.22
CA ILE A 5 -2.05 0.49 -0.94
C ILE A 5 -0.87 -0.37 -0.52
N ALA A 6 -0.80 -1.58 -1.04
CA ALA A 6 0.24 -2.56 -0.72
C ALA A 6 1.05 -2.94 -1.98
N GLY A 7 2.17 -3.60 -1.80
CA GLY A 7 2.97 -4.11 -2.92
C GLY A 7 3.64 -5.43 -2.59
N GLU A 8 4.18 -6.10 -3.60
CA GLU A 8 4.87 -7.38 -3.44
C GLU A 8 6.20 -7.24 -2.67
N ARG A 9 6.79 -6.04 -2.66
CA ARG A 9 8.08 -5.76 -1.99
C ARG A 9 8.29 -4.27 -1.76
N SER A 10 9.38 -3.93 -1.08
CA SER A 10 9.89 -2.56 -1.04
C SER A 10 10.29 -2.11 -2.46
N GLY A 11 10.04 -0.83 -2.81
CA GLY A 11 10.36 -0.29 -4.14
C GLY A 11 9.37 -0.67 -5.26
N ALA A 12 8.28 -1.40 -4.98
CA ALA A 12 7.22 -1.72 -5.95
C ALA A 12 6.50 -0.48 -6.53
N GLY A 13 6.64 0.68 -5.88
CA GLY A 13 6.02 1.94 -6.29
C GLY A 13 4.79 2.33 -5.49
N LYS A 14 4.61 1.77 -4.28
CA LYS A 14 3.49 2.14 -3.37
C LYS A 14 3.38 3.64 -3.17
N THR A 15 4.47 4.30 -2.80
CA THR A 15 4.51 5.75 -2.55
C THR A 15 4.14 6.54 -3.80
N THR A 16 4.63 6.15 -4.99
CA THR A 16 4.26 6.79 -6.27
C THR A 16 2.76 6.68 -6.52
N VAL A 17 2.17 5.48 -6.36
CA VAL A 17 0.73 5.24 -6.52
C VAL A 17 -0.06 6.04 -5.49
N THR A 18 0.37 6.05 -4.23
CA THR A 18 -0.30 6.78 -3.15
C THR A 18 -0.33 8.28 -3.44
N ILE A 19 0.80 8.88 -3.80
CA ILE A 19 0.89 10.31 -4.11
C ILE A 19 0.01 10.65 -5.32
N ALA A 20 0.01 9.82 -6.37
CA ALA A 20 -0.83 10.01 -7.55
C ALA A 20 -2.32 10.01 -7.18
N LEU A 21 -2.76 9.03 -6.39
CA LEU A 21 -4.15 8.92 -5.94
C LEU A 21 -4.54 10.10 -5.02
N LEU A 22 -3.69 10.45 -4.05
CA LEU A 22 -3.92 11.61 -3.17
C LEU A 22 -4.09 12.89 -3.99
N ALA A 23 -3.18 13.16 -4.92
CA ALA A 23 -3.23 14.34 -5.78
C ALA A 23 -4.49 14.36 -6.67
N TYR A 24 -4.88 13.21 -7.23
CA TYR A 24 -6.10 13.08 -8.01
C TYR A 24 -7.35 13.40 -7.17
N LEU A 25 -7.46 12.80 -5.99
CA LEU A 25 -8.62 12.99 -5.12
C LEU A 25 -8.76 14.44 -4.62
N ILE A 26 -7.64 15.07 -4.24
CA ILE A 26 -7.60 16.49 -3.86
C ILE A 26 -8.04 17.40 -5.02
N ARG A 27 -7.57 17.12 -6.26
CA ARG A 27 -8.01 17.88 -7.44
C ARG A 27 -9.51 17.73 -7.73
N ARG A 28 -10.11 16.62 -7.31
CA ARG A 28 -11.57 16.40 -7.39
C ARG A 28 -12.33 17.14 -6.28
N GLY A 29 -11.65 17.89 -5.44
CA GLY A 29 -12.24 18.64 -4.34
C GLY A 29 -12.60 17.79 -3.12
N LEU A 30 -12.08 16.57 -3.02
CA LEU A 30 -12.37 15.67 -1.90
C LEU A 30 -11.45 15.93 -0.72
N ASN A 31 -12.02 15.85 0.50
CA ASN A 31 -11.25 15.83 1.74
C ASN A 31 -10.64 14.44 1.93
N VAL A 32 -9.31 14.35 1.92
CA VAL A 32 -8.61 13.08 2.00
C VAL A 32 -7.74 13.01 3.24
N GLN A 33 -7.85 11.92 3.99
CA GLN A 33 -6.91 11.59 5.06
C GLN A 33 -5.95 10.51 4.59
N SER A 34 -4.67 10.74 4.81
CA SER A 34 -3.65 9.73 4.54
C SER A 34 -3.07 9.14 5.82
N PHE A 35 -2.71 7.86 5.71
CA PHE A 35 -2.04 7.10 6.77
C PHE A 35 -0.85 6.34 6.19
N LYS A 36 0.12 6.03 7.04
CA LYS A 36 1.27 5.18 6.72
C LYS A 36 1.38 4.05 7.73
N VAL A 37 1.55 2.82 7.25
CA VAL A 37 1.83 1.67 8.12
C VAL A 37 3.27 1.75 8.61
N GLY A 38 3.47 1.53 9.92
CA GLY A 38 4.77 1.54 10.56
C GLY A 38 5.33 2.92 10.89
N PRO A 39 6.55 2.99 11.46
CA PRO A 39 7.18 4.22 11.94
C PRO A 39 7.97 4.92 10.83
N ASP A 40 7.29 5.41 9.81
CA ASP A 40 7.89 6.15 8.71
C ASP A 40 7.75 7.66 8.92
N TYR A 41 8.79 8.42 8.57
CA TYR A 41 8.81 9.87 8.68
C TYR A 41 8.92 10.57 7.31
N ILE A 42 9.36 9.86 6.28
CA ILE A 42 9.61 10.42 4.95
C ILE A 42 8.34 10.43 4.12
N ASP A 43 7.72 9.26 3.92
CA ASP A 43 6.49 9.14 3.13
C ASP A 43 5.35 10.02 3.70
N PRO A 44 5.13 10.11 5.04
CA PRO A 44 4.15 11.02 5.63
C PRO A 44 4.33 12.50 5.26
N MET A 45 5.55 12.95 5.02
CA MET A 45 5.80 14.33 4.60
C MET A 45 5.28 14.60 3.19
N PHE A 46 5.45 13.65 2.26
CA PHE A 46 4.89 13.74 0.92
C PHE A 46 3.37 13.76 0.95
N HIS A 47 2.77 12.89 1.75
CA HIS A 47 1.32 12.84 1.91
C HIS A 47 0.77 14.15 2.46
N ALA A 48 1.39 14.69 3.52
CA ALA A 48 0.97 15.94 4.13
C ALA A 48 1.10 17.12 3.16
N PHE A 49 2.16 17.14 2.35
CA PHE A 49 2.35 18.16 1.32
C PHE A 49 1.23 18.14 0.27
N VAL A 50 0.82 16.94 -0.18
CA VAL A 50 -0.24 16.79 -1.20
C VAL A 50 -1.61 17.10 -0.66
N THR A 51 -1.91 16.63 0.56
CA THR A 51 -3.26 16.71 1.13
C THR A 51 -3.52 17.98 1.93
N GLY A 52 -2.47 18.72 2.31
CA GLY A 52 -2.56 19.82 3.27
C GLY A 52 -2.89 19.36 4.69
N ARG A 53 -2.94 18.05 4.96
CA ARG A 53 -3.30 17.44 6.25
C ARG A 53 -2.17 16.55 6.78
N PRO A 54 -1.92 16.50 8.09
CA PRO A 54 -0.91 15.60 8.65
C PRO A 54 -1.25 14.13 8.35
N CYS A 55 -0.32 13.42 7.73
CA CYS A 55 -0.39 11.95 7.63
C CYS A 55 -0.16 11.33 9.02
N ARG A 56 -0.84 10.22 9.32
CA ARG A 56 -0.73 9.52 10.61
C ARG A 56 -0.10 8.16 10.44
N ASN A 57 0.86 7.83 11.31
CA ASN A 57 1.44 6.49 11.33
C ASN A 57 0.51 5.52 12.07
N LEU A 58 0.29 4.35 11.47
CA LEU A 58 -0.45 3.23 12.04
C LEU A 58 0.57 2.13 12.38
N ASP A 59 1.08 2.19 13.59
CA ASP A 59 2.16 1.30 14.05
C ASP A 59 1.73 0.52 15.31
N PRO A 60 1.36 -0.76 15.17
CA PRO A 60 0.97 -1.59 16.30
C PRO A 60 2.14 -2.02 17.18
N VAL A 61 3.41 -1.89 16.72
CA VAL A 61 4.61 -2.21 17.50
C VAL A 61 4.91 -1.12 18.52
N LEU A 62 4.98 0.14 18.04
CA LEU A 62 5.28 1.29 18.91
C LEU A 62 4.08 1.73 19.74
N THR A 63 2.86 1.34 19.33
CA THR A 63 1.65 1.71 20.06
C THR A 63 0.87 0.45 20.50
N SER A 64 -0.25 0.15 19.86
CA SER A 64 -1.04 -1.07 20.04
C SER A 64 -2.09 -1.17 18.93
N GLU A 65 -2.66 -2.35 18.72
CA GLU A 65 -3.79 -2.54 17.80
C GLU A 65 -5.00 -1.66 18.18
N SER A 66 -5.28 -1.54 19.47
CA SER A 66 -6.36 -0.69 19.96
C SER A 66 -6.12 0.79 19.65
N TYR A 67 -4.87 1.26 19.76
CA TYR A 67 -4.51 2.60 19.36
C TYR A 67 -4.64 2.80 17.85
N VAL A 68 -4.17 1.85 17.04
CA VAL A 68 -4.29 1.90 15.57
C VAL A 68 -5.75 2.05 15.16
N LYS A 69 -6.66 1.23 15.73
CA LYS A 69 -8.12 1.35 15.49
C LYS A 69 -8.66 2.72 15.88
N LYS A 70 -8.33 3.20 17.08
CA LYS A 70 -8.78 4.52 17.59
C LYS A 70 -8.24 5.66 16.74
N CYS A 71 -6.95 5.63 16.39
CA CYS A 71 -6.32 6.65 15.55
C CYS A 71 -6.98 6.72 14.19
N PHE A 72 -7.18 5.55 13.55
CA PHE A 72 -7.85 5.46 12.27
C PHE A 72 -9.29 6.01 12.33
N SER A 73 -10.13 5.46 13.21
CA SER A 73 -11.54 5.86 13.34
C SER A 73 -11.71 7.35 13.64
N ARG A 74 -10.82 7.92 14.47
CA ARG A 74 -10.88 9.35 14.80
C ARG A 74 -10.62 10.26 13.60
N HIS A 75 -9.68 9.88 12.71
CA HIS A 75 -9.25 10.76 11.63
C HIS A 75 -10.02 10.57 10.31
N ILE A 76 -10.90 9.56 10.24
CA ILE A 76 -11.74 9.35 9.06
C ILE A 76 -13.15 9.97 9.17
N GLN A 77 -13.52 10.56 10.32
CA GLN A 77 -14.88 11.04 10.59
C GLN A 77 -15.31 12.18 9.63
N ASP A 78 -14.40 13.10 9.36
CA ASP A 78 -14.69 14.33 8.61
C ASP A 78 -13.98 14.34 7.23
N VAL A 79 -13.89 13.17 6.57
CA VAL A 79 -13.26 13.05 5.27
C VAL A 79 -14.07 12.19 4.31
N ASP A 80 -14.00 12.51 3.03
CA ASP A 80 -14.68 11.79 1.96
C ASP A 80 -14.01 10.43 1.68
N CYS A 81 -12.68 10.39 1.85
CA CYS A 81 -11.91 9.17 1.64
C CYS A 81 -10.62 9.14 2.48
N ALA A 82 -10.10 7.92 2.66
CA ALA A 82 -8.84 7.71 3.33
C ALA A 82 -7.97 6.69 2.58
N LEU A 83 -6.66 6.96 2.51
CA LEU A 83 -5.68 6.06 1.94
C LEU A 83 -4.64 5.66 3.00
N VAL A 84 -4.39 4.36 3.10
CA VAL A 84 -3.36 3.80 3.99
C VAL A 84 -2.23 3.26 3.12
N GLU A 85 -1.07 3.90 3.15
CA GLU A 85 0.11 3.38 2.46
C GLU A 85 0.80 2.31 3.29
N GLY A 86 1.02 1.15 2.69
CA GLY A 86 1.73 0.02 3.30
C GLY A 86 3.24 0.22 3.38
N VAL A 87 3.88 -0.61 4.17
CA VAL A 87 5.33 -0.70 4.35
C VAL A 87 5.85 -2.01 3.76
N MET A 88 7.07 -2.01 3.21
CA MET A 88 7.73 -3.22 2.64
C MET A 88 6.81 -4.00 1.69
N GLY A 89 6.87 -5.33 1.68
CA GLY A 89 5.88 -6.19 1.01
C GLY A 89 4.63 -6.39 1.88
N LEU A 90 3.53 -6.80 1.25
CA LEU A 90 2.22 -6.93 1.90
C LEU A 90 2.27 -7.77 3.20
N PHE A 91 3.02 -8.87 3.19
CA PHE A 91 3.12 -9.81 4.31
C PHE A 91 4.39 -9.63 5.15
N ASP A 92 5.26 -8.67 4.82
CA ASP A 92 6.46 -8.40 5.57
C ASP A 92 6.11 -7.71 6.89
N GLY A 93 6.47 -8.35 8.00
CA GLY A 93 6.17 -7.86 9.34
C GLY A 93 7.18 -8.34 10.38
N VAL A 94 6.87 -8.18 11.64
CA VAL A 94 7.73 -8.58 12.76
C VAL A 94 7.47 -10.05 13.10
N SER A 95 8.55 -10.83 13.27
CA SER A 95 8.44 -12.23 13.70
C SER A 95 8.00 -12.32 15.15
N GLN A 96 6.89 -13.00 15.43
CA GLN A 96 6.34 -13.21 16.79
C GLN A 96 7.16 -14.17 17.66
N LYS A 97 8.26 -14.73 17.17
CA LYS A 97 9.06 -15.74 17.91
C LYS A 97 9.57 -15.29 19.30
N LYS A 98 9.51 -14.01 19.64
CA LYS A 98 9.95 -13.50 20.96
C LYS A 98 8.85 -13.42 22.02
N GLU A 99 7.57 -13.37 21.68
CA GLU A 99 6.50 -13.25 22.69
C GLU A 99 5.86 -14.58 23.08
N GLU A 100 5.83 -15.58 22.21
CA GLU A 100 5.29 -16.91 22.52
C GLU A 100 6.09 -17.62 23.63
N GLY A 101 7.39 -17.35 23.74
CA GLY A 101 8.22 -17.89 24.83
C GLY A 101 7.86 -17.36 26.23
N ARG A 102 7.19 -16.20 26.32
CA ARG A 102 6.72 -15.63 27.58
C ARG A 102 5.30 -16.09 27.96
N ARG A 103 4.40 -16.24 26.99
CA ARG A 103 2.99 -16.68 27.23
C ARG A 103 2.83 -18.17 27.46
N LYS A 104 3.64 -19.03 26.85
CA LYS A 104 3.57 -20.49 27.04
C LYS A 104 3.97 -21.00 28.43
N LYS A 105 4.44 -20.13 29.34
CA LYS A 105 4.70 -20.48 30.73
C LYS A 105 3.46 -20.38 31.64
N GLU A 106 2.37 -19.76 31.18
CA GLU A 106 1.22 -19.46 32.04
C GLU A 106 -0.08 -20.20 31.68
N GLU A 107 -0.22 -20.84 30.52
CA GLU A 107 -1.47 -21.51 30.15
C GLU A 107 -1.25 -22.97 29.71
N GLY A 108 -1.87 -23.86 30.48
CA GLY A 108 -1.86 -25.29 30.26
C GLY A 108 -2.60 -25.74 29.01
N ARG A 109 -2.11 -26.85 28.46
CA ARG A 109 -2.61 -27.72 27.40
C ARG A 109 -4.10 -27.59 27.07
N GLY A 110 -4.40 -27.04 25.89
CA GLY A 110 -5.65 -27.21 25.18
C GLY A 110 -5.35 -27.67 23.75
N ASN A 111 -6.04 -28.74 23.30
CA ASN A 111 -5.97 -29.28 21.94
C ASN A 111 -6.32 -28.15 20.93
N LYS A 112 -5.39 -27.79 20.07
CA LYS A 112 -5.66 -26.96 18.91
C LYS A 112 -5.72 -27.87 17.69
N GLU A 113 -6.90 -27.98 17.09
CA GLU A 113 -7.04 -28.37 15.70
C GLU A 113 -6.17 -27.39 14.89
N GLU A 114 -5.19 -27.91 14.16
CA GLU A 114 -4.36 -27.15 13.25
C GLU A 114 -5.21 -26.72 12.04
N GLU A 115 -6.02 -25.66 12.21
CA GLU A 115 -6.38 -24.87 11.06
C GLU A 115 -5.05 -24.35 10.46
N GLN A 116 -4.81 -24.63 9.18
CA GLN A 116 -3.73 -24.05 8.37
C GLN A 116 -3.97 -22.53 8.24
N ASN A 117 -3.86 -21.84 9.34
CA ASN A 117 -3.94 -20.39 9.39
C ASN A 117 -2.57 -19.87 8.96
N TYR A 118 -2.43 -19.52 7.69
CA TYR A 118 -1.29 -18.73 7.23
C TYR A 118 -1.29 -17.43 8.05
N SER A 119 -0.51 -17.44 9.13
CA SER A 119 -0.52 -16.34 10.10
C SER A 119 -0.01 -15.07 9.44
N ILE A 120 -0.84 -14.03 9.41
CA ILE A 120 -0.43 -12.69 9.01
C ILE A 120 0.68 -12.24 9.98
N SER A 121 1.84 -11.90 9.45
CA SER A 121 2.95 -11.39 10.27
C SER A 121 2.52 -10.12 10.99
N PHE A 122 2.79 -10.04 12.30
CA PHE A 122 2.43 -8.89 13.12
C PHE A 122 3.06 -7.59 12.56
N ALA A 123 2.31 -6.51 12.60
CA ALA A 123 2.69 -5.19 12.09
C ALA A 123 2.99 -5.13 10.58
N SER A 124 2.68 -6.18 9.82
CA SER A 124 2.71 -6.12 8.35
C SER A 124 1.59 -5.23 7.80
N THR A 125 1.71 -4.85 6.53
CA THR A 125 0.62 -4.16 5.82
C THR A 125 -0.66 -5.01 5.81
N ALA A 126 -0.54 -6.32 5.64
CA ALA A 126 -1.65 -7.27 5.71
C ALA A 126 -2.33 -7.26 7.09
N HIS A 127 -1.54 -7.21 8.17
CA HIS A 127 -2.06 -7.13 9.54
C HIS A 127 -2.91 -5.87 9.73
N VAL A 128 -2.43 -4.72 9.32
CA VAL A 128 -3.19 -3.45 9.45
C VAL A 128 -4.43 -3.47 8.55
N ALA A 129 -4.34 -4.00 7.33
CA ALA A 129 -5.49 -4.13 6.44
C ALA A 129 -6.58 -5.04 7.05
N TYR A 130 -6.20 -6.18 7.61
CA TYR A 130 -7.10 -7.10 8.32
C TYR A 130 -7.70 -6.45 9.57
N LEU A 131 -6.86 -5.85 10.42
CA LEU A 131 -7.25 -5.19 11.68
C LEU A 131 -8.30 -4.11 11.48
N LEU A 132 -8.21 -3.35 10.37
CA LEU A 132 -9.10 -2.26 10.01
C LEU A 132 -10.21 -2.68 9.04
N ASN A 133 -10.25 -3.95 8.61
CA ASN A 133 -11.16 -4.50 7.61
C ASN A 133 -11.18 -3.66 6.30
N LEU A 134 -10.00 -3.33 5.78
CA LEU A 134 -9.86 -2.49 4.60
C LEU A 134 -9.50 -3.29 3.36
N PRO A 135 -10.07 -2.96 2.18
CA PRO A 135 -9.68 -3.56 0.92
C PRO A 135 -8.25 -3.14 0.52
N VAL A 136 -7.55 -4.06 -0.13
CA VAL A 136 -6.15 -3.89 -0.57
C VAL A 136 -6.12 -3.60 -2.06
N LEU A 137 -5.54 -2.45 -2.43
CA LEU A 137 -5.08 -2.14 -3.78
C LEU A 137 -3.64 -2.61 -3.91
N PHE A 138 -3.42 -3.64 -4.72
CA PHE A 138 -2.13 -4.31 -4.77
C PHE A 138 -1.29 -3.81 -5.96
N VAL A 139 -0.15 -3.22 -5.67
CA VAL A 139 0.79 -2.66 -6.66
C VAL A 139 1.84 -3.70 -7.01
N ILE A 140 2.00 -4.00 -8.29
CA ILE A 140 3.02 -4.92 -8.82
C ILE A 140 3.97 -4.15 -9.72
N ASP A 141 5.27 -4.27 -9.46
CA ASP A 141 6.33 -3.77 -10.34
C ASP A 141 6.48 -4.70 -11.55
N CYS A 142 5.98 -4.24 -12.70
CA CYS A 142 5.98 -5.00 -13.94
C CYS A 142 7.25 -4.81 -14.79
N SER A 143 8.27 -4.07 -14.33
CA SER A 143 9.44 -3.68 -15.13
C SER A 143 10.19 -4.87 -15.77
N ARG A 144 10.10 -6.05 -15.17
CA ARG A 144 10.77 -7.29 -15.63
C ARG A 144 9.83 -8.50 -15.64
N LEU A 145 8.51 -8.26 -15.76
CA LEU A 145 7.48 -9.30 -15.74
C LEU A 145 6.79 -9.40 -17.10
N SER A 146 6.27 -10.57 -17.36
CA SER A 146 5.32 -10.90 -18.43
C SER A 146 4.28 -11.86 -17.81
N GLY A 147 4.10 -13.06 -18.31
CA GLY A 147 3.15 -14.05 -17.77
C GLY A 147 3.30 -14.37 -16.30
N SER A 148 4.52 -14.23 -15.73
CA SER A 148 4.77 -14.46 -14.29
C SER A 148 4.03 -13.48 -13.36
N VAL A 149 3.50 -12.37 -13.88
CA VAL A 149 2.66 -11.44 -13.11
C VAL A 149 1.44 -12.14 -12.52
N ALA A 150 0.87 -13.11 -13.25
CA ALA A 150 -0.27 -13.89 -12.79
C ALA A 150 0.07 -14.77 -11.59
N ALA A 151 1.25 -15.42 -11.59
CA ALA A 151 1.70 -16.22 -10.46
C ALA A 151 1.91 -15.36 -9.20
N ILE A 152 2.48 -14.16 -9.36
CA ILE A 152 2.65 -13.21 -8.25
C ILE A 152 1.28 -12.79 -7.70
N ALA A 153 0.39 -12.29 -8.56
CA ALA A 153 -0.94 -11.82 -8.15
C ALA A 153 -1.75 -12.95 -7.49
N HIS A 154 -1.72 -14.16 -8.06
CA HIS A 154 -2.38 -15.34 -7.51
C HIS A 154 -1.81 -15.71 -6.14
N GLY A 155 -0.48 -15.80 -6.02
CA GLY A 155 0.18 -16.16 -4.78
C GLY A 155 -0.18 -15.22 -3.63
N PHE A 156 -0.09 -13.91 -3.86
CA PHE A 156 -0.45 -12.91 -2.83
C PHE A 156 -1.93 -12.95 -2.46
N ARG A 157 -2.83 -13.09 -3.45
CA ARG A 157 -4.27 -13.17 -3.20
C ARG A 157 -4.65 -14.41 -2.42
N SER A 158 -4.06 -15.56 -2.76
CA SER A 158 -4.40 -16.86 -2.18
C SER A 158 -3.70 -17.13 -0.86
N PHE A 159 -2.62 -16.39 -0.55
CA PHE A 159 -1.82 -16.61 0.64
C PHE A 159 -2.61 -16.40 1.94
N ASN A 160 -3.53 -15.44 1.95
CA ASN A 160 -4.47 -15.28 3.06
C ASN A 160 -5.86 -14.91 2.53
N PRO A 161 -6.83 -15.83 2.60
CA PRO A 161 -8.18 -15.65 2.07
C PRO A 161 -9.02 -14.61 2.84
N ASN A 162 -8.59 -14.21 4.04
CA ASN A 162 -9.28 -13.20 4.85
C ASN A 162 -8.97 -11.75 4.41
N LEU A 163 -8.03 -11.57 3.49
CA LEU A 163 -7.74 -10.25 2.92
C LEU A 163 -8.60 -9.99 1.69
N ASN A 164 -9.27 -8.86 1.69
CA ASN A 164 -10.05 -8.40 0.56
C ASN A 164 -9.16 -7.64 -0.45
N PHE A 165 -8.92 -8.21 -1.62
CA PHE A 165 -8.19 -7.53 -2.71
C PHE A 165 -9.19 -6.75 -3.57
N ALA A 166 -9.10 -5.41 -3.55
CA ALA A 166 -9.91 -4.53 -4.41
C ALA A 166 -9.52 -4.63 -5.88
N GLY A 167 -8.23 -4.84 -6.16
CA GLY A 167 -7.68 -4.95 -7.51
C GLY A 167 -6.19 -4.69 -7.57
N LEU A 168 -5.68 -4.57 -8.79
CA LEU A 168 -4.26 -4.44 -9.10
C LEU A 168 -3.93 -3.06 -9.66
N VAL A 169 -2.73 -2.58 -9.35
CA VAL A 169 -2.06 -1.50 -10.09
C VAL A 169 -0.79 -2.07 -10.70
N LEU A 170 -0.68 -1.98 -12.02
CA LEU A 170 0.49 -2.41 -12.77
C LEU A 170 1.45 -1.23 -12.91
N ASN A 171 2.57 -1.28 -12.20
CA ASN A 171 3.57 -0.21 -12.21
C ASN A 171 4.71 -0.52 -13.17
N ARG A 172 5.32 0.52 -13.75
CA ARG A 172 6.46 0.47 -14.69
C ARG A 172 6.19 -0.38 -15.94
N VAL A 173 4.99 -0.28 -16.49
CA VAL A 173 4.64 -0.92 -17.77
C VAL A 173 5.39 -0.25 -18.92
N ALA A 174 6.12 -1.03 -19.72
CA ALA A 174 7.04 -0.48 -20.72
C ALA A 174 6.37 0.02 -21.99
N SER A 175 5.33 -0.69 -22.49
CA SER A 175 4.67 -0.41 -23.78
C SER A 175 3.25 -0.96 -23.80
N ASP A 176 2.48 -0.63 -24.86
CA ASP A 176 1.13 -1.17 -25.04
C ASP A 176 1.17 -2.69 -25.23
N ARG A 177 2.12 -3.19 -26.01
CA ARG A 177 2.33 -4.62 -26.17
C ARG A 177 2.62 -5.32 -24.85
N HIS A 178 3.41 -4.67 -23.97
CA HIS A 178 3.68 -5.20 -22.66
C HIS A 178 2.41 -5.23 -21.80
N LEU A 179 1.58 -4.19 -21.86
CA LEU A 179 0.30 -4.15 -21.15
C LEU A 179 -0.65 -5.26 -21.60
N GLU A 180 -0.74 -5.52 -22.90
CA GLU A 180 -1.55 -6.62 -23.45
C GLU A 180 -1.11 -7.97 -22.86
N LEU A 181 0.20 -8.27 -22.87
CA LEU A 181 0.73 -9.52 -22.31
C LEU A 181 0.41 -9.68 -20.82
N LEU A 182 0.56 -8.61 -20.03
CA LEU A 182 0.24 -8.61 -18.60
C LEU A 182 -1.26 -8.82 -18.37
N THR A 183 -2.10 -8.12 -19.15
CA THR A 183 -3.56 -8.21 -19.04
C THR A 183 -4.06 -9.61 -19.39
N ASP A 184 -3.55 -10.19 -20.48
CA ASP A 184 -3.91 -11.55 -20.89
C ASP A 184 -3.53 -12.58 -19.83
N ALA A 185 -2.35 -12.46 -19.24
CA ALA A 185 -1.92 -13.34 -18.17
C ALA A 185 -2.80 -13.23 -16.90
N LEU A 186 -3.29 -12.03 -16.58
CA LEU A 186 -4.10 -11.78 -15.38
C LEU A 186 -5.58 -12.12 -15.54
N LYS A 187 -6.11 -12.24 -16.77
CA LYS A 187 -7.53 -12.55 -17.03
C LYS A 187 -8.09 -13.73 -16.21
N PRO A 188 -7.39 -14.88 -16.09
CA PRO A 188 -7.92 -16.02 -15.34
C PRO A 188 -8.15 -15.76 -13.85
N LEU A 189 -7.51 -14.74 -13.29
CA LEU A 189 -7.59 -14.45 -11.85
C LEU A 189 -8.86 -13.68 -11.46
N ASN A 190 -9.58 -13.09 -12.42
CA ASN A 190 -10.75 -12.26 -12.14
C ASN A 190 -10.48 -11.14 -11.11
N LEU A 191 -9.25 -10.58 -11.12
CA LEU A 191 -8.88 -9.41 -10.34
C LEU A 191 -8.86 -8.19 -11.26
N PRO A 192 -9.62 -7.12 -10.95
CA PRO A 192 -9.64 -5.94 -11.79
C PRO A 192 -8.28 -5.22 -11.78
N ILE A 193 -7.83 -4.80 -12.94
CA ILE A 193 -6.70 -3.87 -13.08
C ILE A 193 -7.29 -2.46 -12.94
N LEU A 194 -7.03 -1.82 -11.79
CA LEU A 194 -7.61 -0.52 -11.44
C LEU A 194 -6.71 0.65 -11.84
N GLY A 195 -5.47 0.37 -12.24
CA GLY A 195 -4.55 1.40 -12.71
C GLY A 195 -3.32 0.83 -13.40
N VAL A 196 -2.77 1.62 -14.31
CA VAL A 196 -1.53 1.30 -15.04
C VAL A 196 -0.63 2.52 -15.03
N LEU A 197 0.57 2.39 -14.45
CA LEU A 197 1.60 3.41 -14.54
C LEU A 197 2.65 2.96 -15.56
N ARG A 198 2.86 3.82 -16.56
CA ARG A 198 3.92 3.61 -17.55
C ARG A 198 5.29 3.87 -16.93
N ARG A 199 6.29 3.15 -17.45
CA ARG A 199 7.68 3.45 -17.12
C ARG A 199 8.01 4.84 -17.66
N ASP A 200 8.37 5.74 -16.77
CA ASP A 200 8.77 7.11 -17.10
C ASP A 200 9.92 7.51 -16.19
N GLU A 201 11.05 7.84 -16.77
CA GLU A 201 12.24 8.25 -16.03
C GLU A 201 12.04 9.61 -15.33
N ALA A 202 11.13 10.44 -15.84
CA ALA A 202 10.75 11.71 -15.22
C ALA A 202 9.91 11.54 -13.94
N VAL A 203 9.32 10.36 -13.71
CA VAL A 203 8.50 10.03 -12.52
C VAL A 203 9.31 9.25 -11.48
N THR A 204 10.60 9.43 -11.42
CA THR A 204 11.42 8.83 -10.38
C THR A 204 11.34 9.68 -9.12
N ILE A 205 10.69 9.17 -8.07
CA ILE A 205 10.83 9.74 -6.72
C ILE A 205 12.28 9.43 -6.32
N PRO A 206 13.14 10.45 -6.13
CA PRO A 206 14.53 10.21 -5.79
C PRO A 206 14.65 9.40 -4.50
N ASP A 207 15.72 8.60 -4.39
CA ASP A 207 15.98 7.78 -3.22
C ASP A 207 15.94 8.61 -1.92
N ARG A 208 15.51 7.95 -0.84
CA ARG A 208 15.17 8.46 0.50
C ARG A 208 16.29 9.25 1.19
N HIS A 209 16.75 10.36 0.60
CA HIS A 209 17.71 11.24 1.24
C HIS A 209 16.99 12.46 1.85
N LEU A 210 17.32 12.80 3.08
CA LEU A 210 16.80 13.93 3.86
C LEU A 210 16.89 15.30 3.15
N GLY A 211 17.69 15.43 2.09
CA GLY A 211 17.80 16.63 1.24
C GLY A 211 16.63 16.90 0.31
N LEU A 212 15.74 15.95 0.12
CA LEU A 212 14.63 16.00 -0.86
C LEU A 212 13.47 16.92 -0.46
N ILE A 213 13.34 17.28 0.80
CA ILE A 213 12.34 18.24 1.29
C ILE A 213 12.45 19.58 0.56
N LEU A 214 13.64 19.96 0.15
CA LEU A 214 13.88 21.18 -0.63
C LEU A 214 13.34 21.10 -2.07
N TRP A 215 13.36 19.92 -2.68
CA TRP A 215 12.90 19.69 -4.05
C TRP A 215 11.36 19.74 -4.16
N LEU A 216 10.65 19.20 -3.19
CA LEU A 216 9.18 19.23 -3.13
C LEU A 216 8.62 20.63 -2.81
N ARG A 217 9.42 21.52 -2.26
CA ARG A 217 9.06 22.93 -2.09
C ARG A 217 9.05 23.73 -3.41
N SER A 218 9.55 23.14 -4.50
CA SER A 218 9.36 23.73 -5.83
C SER A 218 7.96 23.42 -6.36
N PRO A 219 7.05 24.38 -6.43
CA PRO A 219 5.68 24.17 -6.95
C PRO A 219 5.68 23.57 -8.35
N THR A 220 6.70 23.88 -9.14
CA THR A 220 6.85 23.45 -10.54
C THR A 220 7.07 21.95 -10.67
N VAL A 221 7.90 21.35 -9.81
CA VAL A 221 8.18 19.90 -9.86
C VAL A 221 6.99 19.09 -9.38
N PHE A 222 6.30 19.57 -8.36
CA PHE A 222 5.10 18.92 -7.86
C PHE A 222 3.95 18.96 -8.88
N VAL A 223 3.72 20.10 -9.52
CA VAL A 223 2.72 20.24 -10.58
C VAL A 223 3.07 19.33 -11.76
N LEU A 224 4.34 19.24 -12.13
CA LEU A 224 4.80 18.35 -13.21
C LEU A 224 4.55 16.86 -12.87
N LEU A 225 4.94 16.40 -11.68
CA LEU A 225 4.71 15.02 -11.21
C LEU A 225 3.22 14.69 -11.15
N THR A 226 2.40 15.58 -10.62
CA THR A 226 0.95 15.35 -10.53
C THR A 226 0.26 15.42 -11.89
N GLN A 227 0.68 16.29 -12.81
CA GLN A 227 0.16 16.32 -14.17
C GLN A 227 0.53 15.07 -14.97
N ILE A 228 1.77 14.63 -14.90
CA ILE A 228 2.24 13.43 -15.60
C ILE A 228 1.54 12.18 -15.04
N LEU A 229 1.40 12.05 -13.73
CA LEU A 229 0.75 10.90 -13.10
C LEU A 229 -0.74 10.85 -13.43
N ILE A 230 -1.45 11.99 -13.41
CA ILE A 230 -2.90 12.01 -13.64
C ILE A 230 -3.26 11.84 -15.11
N SER A 231 -2.52 12.46 -16.03
CA SER A 231 -2.79 12.34 -17.47
C SER A 231 -2.52 10.95 -18.04
N ARG A 232 -1.81 10.09 -17.31
CA ARG A 232 -1.39 8.75 -17.78
C ARG A 232 -1.98 7.57 -17.01
N VAL A 233 -2.69 7.82 -15.90
CA VAL A 233 -3.26 6.75 -15.04
C VAL A 233 -4.74 6.50 -15.33
N TRP A 234 -5.44 7.47 -15.91
CA TRP A 234 -6.90 7.45 -16.04
C TRP A 234 -7.41 7.82 -17.46
N CYS A 235 -6.65 7.51 -18.51
CA CYS A 235 -7.15 7.51 -19.90
C CYS A 235 -7.48 6.09 -20.33
#